data_c306a507ff755f4e7859303d81815ce3
#
_entry.id   c306a507ff755f4e7859303d81815ce3
#
_cell.length_a   1.000
_cell.length_b   1.000
_cell.length_c   1.000
_cell.angle_alpha   90.00
_cell.angle_beta   90.00
_cell.angle_gamma   90.00
#
_symmetry.space_group_name_H-M   'P 1'
#
loop_
_entity.id
_entity.type
_entity.pdbx_description
1 polymer ?
#
loop_
_entity_poly.entity_id
_entity_poly.type
_entity_poly.pdbx_seq_one_letter_code
_entity_poly.pdbx_strand_id
1 'polypeptide(L)'
;MANAKTRTVTLRSIISCSAFRKGYEEAKKGLPLAADGFDYKTVWQYERGRQFAFCYDGRLKEGNRVRMDALYALGGAMNAGHVL
;
A
#
# COMPACT_ATOMS: atom_id res chain seq x y z
N MET A 1 7.45 -25.33 0.08
CA MET A 1 7.26 -24.73 0.04
C MET A 1 7.55 -23.75 -0.06
N ALA A 2 7.84 -23.66 -0.29
CA ALA A 2 8.43 -22.66 -0.36
C ALA A 2 7.78 -21.59 -0.50
N ASN A 3 7.16 -21.49 -0.89
CA ASN A 3 6.63 -20.47 -1.02
C ASN A 3 6.54 -19.69 -0.01
N ALA A 4 6.64 -20.14 0.88
CA ALA A 4 6.42 -19.35 1.94
C ALA A 4 7.29 -18.26 1.96
N LYS A 5 8.50 -18.39 1.59
CA LYS A 5 9.30 -17.34 1.64
C LYS A 5 9.11 -16.44 0.62
N THR A 6 8.57 -16.78 -0.37
CA THR A 6 8.43 -15.82 -1.41
C THR A 6 7.57 -14.74 -0.94
N ARG A 7 6.90 -14.92 0.16
CA ARG A 7 6.21 -13.87 0.60
C ARG A 7 6.81 -13.28 1.64
N THR A 8 7.93 -12.93 1.55
CA THR A 8 8.60 -12.21 2.55
C THR A 8 8.12 -10.81 2.64
N VAL A 9 7.39 -10.32 1.68
CA VAL A 9 6.85 -8.98 1.77
C VAL A 9 5.65 -9.04 2.69
N THR A 10 5.75 -8.44 3.86
CA THR A 10 4.66 -8.44 4.81
C THR A 10 3.77 -7.23 4.58
N LEU A 11 2.58 -7.28 5.15
CA LEU A 11 1.68 -6.13 5.06
C LEU A 11 2.31 -4.90 5.69
N ARG A 12 3.06 -5.08 6.77
CA ARG A 12 3.74 -3.97 7.42
C ARG A 12 4.79 -3.34 6.51
N SER A 13 5.52 -4.17 5.76
CA SER A 13 6.50 -3.68 4.82
C SER A 13 5.86 -2.89 3.69
N ILE A 14 4.72 -3.34 3.21
CA ILE A 14 4.01 -2.65 2.13
C ILE A 14 3.60 -1.26 2.60
N ILE A 15 2.99 -1.16 3.77
CA ILE A 15 2.53 0.13 4.28
C ILE A 15 3.71 1.04 4.59
N SER A 16 4.84 0.47 4.99
CA SER A 16 6.01 1.27 5.31
C SER A 16 6.76 1.77 4.06
N CYS A 17 6.44 1.25 2.91
CA CYS A 17 7.08 1.66 1.67
C CYS A 17 6.66 3.10 1.33
N SER A 18 7.61 3.98 1.08
CA SER A 18 7.32 5.37 0.80
C SER A 18 6.48 5.55 -0.45
N ALA A 19 6.71 4.71 -1.47
CA ALA A 19 5.92 4.80 -2.71
C ALA A 19 4.47 4.44 -2.44
N PHE A 20 4.21 3.42 -1.61
CA PHE A 20 2.86 3.04 -1.25
C PHE A 20 2.17 4.22 -0.55
N ARG A 21 2.85 4.81 0.43
CA ARG A 21 2.25 5.92 1.18
C ARG A 21 2.00 7.13 0.29
N LYS A 22 2.92 7.38 -0.66
CA LYS A 22 2.75 8.50 -1.57
C LYS A 22 1.51 8.27 -2.43
N GLY A 23 1.33 7.06 -2.96
CA GLY A 23 0.16 6.75 -3.77
C GLY A 23 -1.13 6.89 -2.97
N TYR A 24 -1.11 6.40 -1.73
CA TYR A 24 -2.28 6.49 -0.87
C TYR A 24 -2.67 7.96 -0.63
N GLU A 25 -1.69 8.78 -0.28
CA GLU A 25 -1.97 10.17 0.04
C GLU A 25 -2.41 10.97 -1.17
N GLU A 26 -1.79 10.72 -2.32
CA GLU A 26 -2.17 11.43 -3.54
C GLU A 26 -3.58 11.07 -3.96
N ALA A 27 -3.94 9.80 -3.87
CA ALA A 27 -5.29 9.39 -4.22
C ALA A 27 -6.32 9.97 -3.26
N LYS A 28 -5.97 10.07 -1.97
CA LYS A 28 -6.87 10.68 -1.00
C LYS A 28 -7.09 12.16 -1.28
N LYS A 29 -6.10 12.83 -1.87
CA LYS A 29 -6.23 14.22 -2.22
C LYS A 29 -6.86 14.42 -3.60
N GLY A 30 -7.19 13.35 -4.28
CA GLY A 30 -7.77 13.44 -5.61
C GLY A 30 -6.78 13.80 -6.69
N LEU A 31 -5.48 13.61 -6.44
CA LEU A 31 -4.48 13.95 -7.43
C LEU A 31 -4.37 12.84 -8.47
N PRO A 32 -4.05 13.19 -9.71
CA PRO A 32 -3.95 12.19 -10.76
C PRO A 32 -2.70 11.33 -10.58
N LEU A 33 -2.69 10.18 -11.21
CA LEU A 33 -1.56 9.28 -11.19
C LEU A 33 -0.35 9.98 -11.79
N ALA A 34 0.76 9.94 -11.10
CA ALA A 34 1.99 10.60 -11.52
C ALA A 34 3.17 9.69 -11.21
N ALA A 35 3.41 8.75 -12.09
CA ALA A 35 4.43 7.72 -11.89
C ALA A 35 5.65 7.90 -12.79
N ASP A 36 5.79 9.03 -13.43
CA ASP A 36 6.92 9.28 -14.33
C ASP A 36 8.23 9.17 -13.56
N GLY A 37 9.16 8.45 -14.10
CA GLY A 37 10.47 8.31 -13.48
C GLY A 37 10.54 7.19 -12.44
N PHE A 38 9.43 6.55 -12.13
CA PHE A 38 9.47 5.45 -11.19
C PHE A 38 9.94 4.20 -11.90
N ASP A 39 10.71 3.36 -11.21
CA ASP A 39 11.04 2.06 -11.75
C ASP A 39 9.86 1.12 -11.55
N TYR A 40 9.98 -0.07 -12.08
CA TYR A 40 8.88 -1.03 -12.07
C TYR A 40 8.37 -1.33 -10.66
N LYS A 41 9.26 -1.58 -9.72
CA LYS A 41 8.83 -1.93 -8.38
C LYS A 41 8.20 -0.75 -7.67
N THR A 42 8.72 0.43 -7.89
CA THR A 42 8.19 1.64 -7.27
C THR A 42 6.80 1.94 -7.79
N VAL A 43 6.59 1.79 -9.09
CA VAL A 43 5.27 2.02 -9.67
C VAL A 43 4.26 1.05 -9.06
N TRP A 44 4.63 -0.21 -8.90
CA TRP A 44 3.71 -1.20 -8.36
C TRP A 44 3.28 -0.82 -6.95
N GLN A 45 4.23 -0.44 -6.09
CA GLN A 45 3.87 -0.06 -4.73
C GLN A 45 3.06 1.23 -4.70
N TYR A 46 3.38 2.16 -5.58
CA TYR A 46 2.64 3.40 -5.68
C TYR A 46 1.19 3.13 -6.09
N GLU A 47 0.99 2.26 -7.06
CA GLU A 47 -0.36 1.95 -7.51
C GLU A 47 -1.15 1.18 -6.47
N ARG A 48 -0.47 0.31 -5.71
CA ARG A 48 -1.13 -0.38 -4.61
C ARG A 48 -1.63 0.62 -3.57
N GLY A 49 -0.85 1.64 -3.30
CA GLY A 49 -1.26 2.68 -2.38
C GLY A 49 -2.49 3.42 -2.87
N ARG A 50 -2.52 3.74 -4.16
CA ARG A 50 -3.67 4.41 -4.74
C ARG A 50 -4.91 3.52 -4.66
N GLN A 51 -4.75 2.23 -4.93
CA GLN A 51 -5.88 1.30 -4.83
C GLN A 51 -6.39 1.22 -3.38
N PHE A 52 -5.47 1.20 -2.43
CA PHE A 52 -5.84 1.09 -1.03
C PHE A 52 -6.61 2.33 -0.55
N ALA A 53 -6.35 3.47 -1.16
CA ALA A 53 -7.05 4.69 -0.80
C ALA A 53 -8.56 4.58 -1.00
N PHE A 54 -9.02 3.68 -1.86
CA PHE A 54 -10.45 3.49 -2.08
C PHE A 54 -11.04 2.46 -1.11
N CYS A 55 -10.20 1.80 -0.31
CA CYS A 55 -10.64 0.75 0.59
C CYS A 55 -10.53 1.15 2.06
N TYR A 56 -9.77 2.17 2.36
CA TYR A 56 -9.46 2.50 3.75
C TYR A 56 -9.45 4.02 3.88
N ASP A 57 -9.96 4.50 4.99
CA ASP A 57 -10.10 5.92 5.17
C ASP A 57 -9.32 6.48 6.33
N GLY A 58 -8.45 5.73 6.92
CA GLY A 58 -7.71 6.15 8.08
C GLY A 58 -6.27 6.48 7.78
N ARG A 59 -5.51 6.67 8.85
CA ARG A 59 -4.11 6.95 8.73
C ARG A 59 -3.33 5.64 8.63
N LEU A 60 -2.25 5.66 7.90
CA LEU A 60 -1.43 4.45 7.73
C LEU A 60 -0.51 4.26 8.90
N LYS A 61 0.01 5.34 9.46
CA LYS A 61 0.98 5.24 10.53
C LYS A 61 0.66 6.21 11.66
N GLU A 62 1.16 5.88 12.84
CA GLU A 62 1.02 6.74 13.99
C GLU A 62 2.46 6.93 14.44
N GLY A 63 3.05 8.06 14.17
CA GLY A 63 4.48 8.26 14.40
C GLY A 63 5.27 7.32 13.53
N ASN A 64 6.10 6.49 14.14
CA ASN A 64 6.90 5.53 13.41
C ASN A 64 6.27 4.16 13.30
N ARG A 65 5.06 3.99 13.84
CA ARG A 65 4.44 2.68 13.88
C ARG A 65 3.30 2.57 12.89
N VAL A 66 3.22 1.44 12.21
CA VAL A 66 2.11 1.18 11.30
C VAL A 66 0.88 0.87 12.14
N ARG A 67 -0.25 1.47 11.78
CA ARG A 67 -1.48 1.28 12.55
C ARG A 67 -2.07 -0.09 12.28
N MET A 68 -2.59 -0.72 13.33
CA MET A 68 -3.21 -2.03 13.20
C MET A 68 -4.44 -1.98 12.30
N ASP A 69 -5.20 -0.88 12.36
CA ASP A 69 -6.37 -0.71 11.50
C ASP A 69 -5.95 -0.81 10.04
N ALA A 70 -4.86 -0.14 9.68
CA ALA A 70 -4.37 -0.15 8.31
C ALA A 70 -3.92 -1.55 7.90
N LEU A 71 -3.28 -2.29 8.81
CA LEU A 71 -2.84 -3.63 8.50
C LEU A 71 -4.02 -4.56 8.23
N TYR A 72 -5.05 -4.51 9.06
CA TYR A 72 -6.22 -5.34 8.87
C TYR A 72 -6.95 -4.96 7.57
N ALA A 73 -7.07 -3.66 7.33
CA ALA A 73 -7.76 -3.20 6.13
C ALA A 73 -7.00 -3.62 4.87
N LEU A 74 -5.67 -3.51 4.90
CA LEU A 74 -4.88 -3.88 3.72
C LEU A 74 -4.97 -5.39 3.48
N GLY A 75 -4.87 -6.19 4.53
CA GLY A 75 -4.97 -7.64 4.39
C GLY A 75 -6.33 -8.02 3.80
N GLY A 76 -7.39 -7.40 4.28
CA GLY A 76 -8.73 -7.68 3.75
C GLY A 76 -8.88 -7.24 2.31
N ALA A 77 -8.33 -6.07 1.97
CA ALA A 77 -8.43 -5.56 0.60
C ALA A 77 -7.65 -6.44 -0.38
N MET A 78 -6.48 -6.92 0.02
CA MET A 78 -5.71 -7.80 -0.83
C MET A 78 -6.39 -9.15 -0.99
N ASN A 79 -6.99 -9.65 0.09
CA ASN A 79 -7.70 -10.90 0.04
C ASN A 79 -8.92 -10.79 -0.90
N ALA A 80 -9.56 -9.65 -0.93
CA ALA A 80 -10.74 -9.43 -1.77
C ALA A 80 -10.38 -9.05 -3.20
N GLY A 81 -9.09 -8.87 -3.49
CA GLY A 81 -8.67 -8.49 -4.84
C GLY A 81 -8.78 -7.02 -5.15
N HIS A 82 -9.02 -6.17 -4.15
CA HIS A 82 -9.14 -4.74 -4.38
C HIS A 82 -7.78 -4.05 -4.44
N VAL A 83 -6.76 -4.67 -3.89
CA VAL A 83 -5.39 -4.18 -3.96
C VAL A 83 -4.54 -5.31 -4.48
N LEU A 84 -3.85 -5.09 -5.55
CA LEU A 84 -2.99 -6.10 -6.19
C LEU A 84 -1.53 -6.08 -5.69
#